data_493017a47f86057aabd32e2c306f857e
#
_entry.id   493017a47f86057aabd32e2c306f857e
#
_cell.length_a   1.000
_cell.length_b   1.000
_cell.length_c   1.000
_cell.angle_alpha   90.00
_cell.angle_beta   90.00
_cell.angle_gamma   90.00
#
_symmetry.space_group_name_H-M   'P 1'
#
loop_
_entity.id
_entity.type
_entity.pdbx_description
1 polymer ?
#
loop_
_entity_poly.entity_id
_entity_poly.type
_entity_poly.pdbx_seq_one_letter_code
_entity_poly.pdbx_strand_id
1 'polypeptide(L)'
;MSYRVALLIVVVTHLVGAVGLRTDFAQWMVLLTPVHLLVSFGLLFSFSSKSEFLKGALLAVFALGLLVEIIGVNSGYPFGSYVYLEGLGPKVLNTPWLIGVNWVMLTLASGSFAAQFLDNGSRLQRALLASGLMLVLDVLIEPVAHAHRLWIFAGGIAPWQNYLSWFIVALTAQWIVGKGLESNRLAGPILLAQAAFFALSWLWPIAF
;
A
#
# COMPACT_ATOMS: atom_id res chain seq x y z
N MET A 1 15.47 -15.18 -8.70
CA MET A 1 15.66 -13.87 -9.37
C MET A 1 16.72 -13.08 -8.60
N SER A 2 17.62 -12.37 -9.28
CA SER A 2 18.62 -11.53 -8.59
C SER A 2 18.00 -10.24 -8.06
N TYR A 3 18.58 -9.69 -6.98
CA TYR A 3 18.14 -8.40 -6.41
C TYR A 3 18.18 -7.25 -7.43
N ARG A 4 19.24 -7.21 -8.28
CA ARG A 4 19.37 -6.16 -9.30
C ARG A 4 18.23 -6.19 -10.31
N VAL A 5 17.81 -7.37 -10.74
CA VAL A 5 16.67 -7.53 -11.66
C VAL A 5 15.37 -7.11 -10.99
N ALA A 6 15.14 -7.53 -9.74
CA ALA A 6 13.95 -7.14 -8.99
C ALA A 6 13.87 -5.62 -8.78
N LEU A 7 14.98 -4.99 -8.40
CA LEU A 7 15.07 -3.54 -8.25
C LEU A 7 14.80 -2.82 -9.57
N LEU A 8 15.37 -3.31 -10.67
CA LEU A 8 15.13 -2.74 -12.01
C LEU A 8 13.65 -2.81 -12.38
N ILE A 9 12.97 -3.94 -12.11
CA ILE A 9 11.54 -4.07 -12.36
C ILE A 9 10.75 -3.04 -11.52
N VAL A 10 11.04 -2.89 -10.22
CA VAL A 10 10.39 -1.90 -9.37
C VAL A 10 10.55 -0.49 -9.95
N VAL A 11 11.77 -0.09 -10.28
CA VAL A 11 12.06 1.25 -10.81
C VAL A 11 11.37 1.47 -12.15
N VAL A 12 11.53 0.54 -13.10
CA VAL A 12 10.97 0.68 -14.45
C VAL A 12 9.44 0.72 -14.41
N THR A 13 8.79 -0.15 -13.64
CA THR A 13 7.31 -0.18 -13.60
C THR A 13 6.74 1.10 -12.97
N HIS A 14 7.36 1.67 -11.94
CA HIS A 14 6.94 2.95 -11.38
C HIS A 14 7.19 4.12 -12.35
N LEU A 15 8.34 4.15 -13.05
CA LEU A 15 8.63 5.18 -14.05
C LEU A 15 7.67 5.09 -15.23
N VAL A 16 7.41 3.89 -15.76
CA VAL A 16 6.44 3.68 -16.84
C VAL A 16 5.03 4.14 -16.41
N GLY A 17 4.61 3.81 -15.18
CA GLY A 17 3.36 4.30 -14.63
C GLY A 17 3.33 5.82 -14.49
N ALA A 18 4.39 6.41 -13.93
CA ALA A 18 4.50 7.85 -13.74
C ALA A 18 4.46 8.63 -15.07
N VAL A 19 5.16 8.17 -16.09
CA VAL A 19 5.13 8.81 -17.42
C VAL A 19 3.84 8.51 -18.15
N GLY A 20 3.41 7.24 -18.17
CA GLY A 20 2.25 6.79 -18.93
C GLY A 20 0.94 7.45 -18.48
N LEU A 21 0.78 7.74 -17.18
CA LEU A 21 -0.36 8.48 -16.64
C LEU A 21 -0.42 9.96 -17.09
N ARG A 22 0.59 10.46 -17.78
CA ARG A 22 0.69 11.84 -18.30
C ARG A 22 0.70 11.90 -19.83
N THR A 23 0.25 10.82 -20.43
CA THR A 23 0.10 10.67 -21.89
C THR A 23 -1.35 10.34 -22.23
N ASP A 24 -1.67 10.32 -23.52
CA ASP A 24 -2.99 9.89 -24.03
C ASP A 24 -3.37 8.44 -23.63
N PHE A 25 -2.40 7.69 -23.10
CA PHE A 25 -2.61 6.34 -22.59
C PHE A 25 -3.00 6.28 -21.10
N ALA A 26 -3.20 7.42 -20.42
CA ALA A 26 -3.47 7.49 -18.98
C ALA A 26 -4.59 6.55 -18.51
N GLN A 27 -5.71 6.50 -19.24
CA GLN A 27 -6.84 5.61 -18.94
C GLN A 27 -6.45 4.12 -18.94
N TRP A 28 -5.53 3.70 -19.81
CA TRP A 28 -5.03 2.32 -19.83
C TRP A 28 -4.02 2.05 -18.72
N MET A 29 -3.20 3.05 -18.38
CA MET A 29 -2.23 2.94 -17.28
C MET A 29 -2.92 2.75 -15.94
N VAL A 30 -4.04 3.43 -15.67
CA VAL A 30 -4.84 3.23 -14.46
C VAL A 30 -5.32 1.76 -14.36
N LEU A 31 -5.76 1.15 -15.44
CA LEU A 31 -6.21 -0.24 -15.46
C LEU A 31 -5.08 -1.26 -15.22
N LEU A 32 -3.81 -0.84 -15.34
CA LEU A 32 -2.65 -1.66 -14.99
C LEU A 32 -2.25 -1.58 -13.51
N THR A 33 -2.88 -0.71 -12.72
CA THR A 33 -2.61 -0.59 -11.28
C THR A 33 -2.73 -1.94 -10.54
N PRO A 34 -3.76 -2.78 -10.76
CA PRO A 34 -3.84 -4.10 -10.16
C PRO A 34 -2.63 -4.99 -10.46
N VAL A 35 -2.20 -5.01 -11.71
CA VAL A 35 -1.05 -5.81 -12.14
C VAL A 35 0.23 -5.30 -11.49
N HIS A 36 0.43 -3.97 -11.47
CA HIS A 36 1.59 -3.35 -10.85
C HIS A 36 1.66 -3.65 -9.33
N LEU A 37 0.53 -3.60 -8.63
CA LEU A 37 0.45 -3.94 -7.22
C LEU A 37 0.81 -5.40 -6.96
N LEU A 38 0.26 -6.33 -7.77
CA LEU A 38 0.58 -7.76 -7.66
C LEU A 38 2.05 -8.07 -7.97
N VAL A 39 2.62 -7.42 -8.98
CA VAL A 39 4.06 -7.55 -9.31
C VAL A 39 4.91 -7.04 -8.15
N SER A 40 4.61 -5.85 -7.62
CA SER A 40 5.35 -5.28 -6.49
C SER A 40 5.28 -6.14 -5.24
N PHE A 41 4.07 -6.65 -4.92
CA PHE A 41 3.88 -7.59 -3.81
C PHE A 41 4.65 -8.91 -4.06
N GLY A 42 4.54 -9.51 -5.24
CA GLY A 42 5.23 -10.75 -5.58
C GLY A 42 6.75 -10.64 -5.49
N LEU A 43 7.30 -9.50 -5.96
CA LEU A 43 8.72 -9.19 -5.84
C LEU A 43 9.13 -9.07 -4.36
N LEU A 44 8.42 -8.28 -3.58
CA LEU A 44 8.68 -8.09 -2.15
C LEU A 44 8.60 -9.42 -1.39
N PHE A 45 7.55 -10.19 -1.62
CA PHE A 45 7.34 -11.48 -0.98
C PHE A 45 8.43 -12.49 -1.38
N SER A 46 8.95 -12.45 -2.61
CA SER A 46 10.02 -13.38 -3.06
C SER A 46 11.32 -13.22 -2.27
N PHE A 47 11.57 -12.05 -1.70
CA PHE A 47 12.73 -11.73 -0.86
C PHE A 47 12.44 -11.76 0.66
N SER A 48 11.24 -12.18 1.05
CA SER A 48 10.85 -12.29 2.46
C SER A 48 11.05 -13.71 3.00
N SER A 49 11.04 -13.84 4.32
CA SER A 49 11.02 -15.15 5.00
C SER A 49 9.87 -16.01 4.50
N LYS A 50 10.11 -17.31 4.39
CA LYS A 50 9.10 -18.30 3.95
C LYS A 50 8.50 -19.08 5.11
N SER A 51 8.65 -18.59 6.35
CA SER A 51 8.11 -19.25 7.53
C SER A 51 6.59 -19.38 7.45
N GLU A 52 6.05 -20.47 7.94
CA GLU A 52 4.59 -20.69 7.98
C GLU A 52 3.90 -19.65 8.88
N PHE A 53 4.59 -19.21 9.95
CA PHE A 53 4.11 -18.13 10.78
C PHE A 53 3.88 -16.84 9.96
N LEU A 54 4.87 -16.41 9.16
CA LEU A 54 4.72 -15.19 8.36
C LEU A 54 3.61 -15.34 7.33
N LYS A 55 3.51 -16.48 6.64
CA LYS A 55 2.42 -16.70 5.68
C LYS A 55 1.04 -16.60 6.33
N GLY A 56 0.84 -17.24 7.50
CA GLY A 56 -0.39 -17.16 8.26
C GLY A 56 -0.69 -15.73 8.75
N ALA A 57 0.32 -15.02 9.22
CA ALA A 57 0.21 -13.62 9.64
C ALA A 57 -0.16 -12.69 8.47
N LEU A 58 0.43 -12.88 7.29
CA LEU A 58 0.07 -12.10 6.09
C LEU A 58 -1.36 -12.40 5.62
N LEU A 59 -1.82 -13.64 5.72
CA LEU A 59 -3.22 -13.98 5.45
C LEU A 59 -4.17 -13.29 6.44
N ALA A 60 -3.80 -13.24 7.72
CA ALA A 60 -4.58 -12.52 8.74
C ALA A 60 -4.61 -11.01 8.45
N VAL A 61 -3.50 -10.42 7.99
CA VAL A 61 -3.45 -9.01 7.57
C VAL A 61 -4.29 -8.76 6.33
N PHE A 62 -4.28 -9.67 5.36
CA PHE A 62 -5.17 -9.61 4.19
C PHE A 62 -6.63 -9.56 4.62
N ALA A 63 -7.03 -10.49 5.49
CA ALA A 63 -8.40 -10.56 5.99
C ALA A 63 -8.76 -9.31 6.81
N LEU A 64 -7.90 -8.86 7.71
CA LEU A 64 -8.09 -7.64 8.49
C LEU A 64 -8.29 -6.43 7.58
N GLY A 65 -7.36 -6.20 6.63
CA GLY A 65 -7.41 -5.07 5.71
C GLY A 65 -8.67 -5.10 4.85
N LEU A 66 -8.99 -6.25 4.24
CA LEU A 66 -10.20 -6.37 3.42
C LEU A 66 -11.48 -6.18 4.22
N LEU A 67 -11.60 -6.76 5.42
CA LEU A 67 -12.78 -6.65 6.26
C LEU A 67 -13.00 -5.22 6.76
N VAL A 68 -11.96 -4.53 7.23
CA VAL A 68 -12.10 -3.15 7.70
C VAL A 68 -12.49 -2.20 6.56
N GLU A 69 -12.01 -2.45 5.35
CA GLU A 69 -12.37 -1.68 4.16
C GLU A 69 -13.82 -1.96 3.70
N ILE A 70 -14.26 -3.23 3.74
CA ILE A 70 -15.67 -3.59 3.49
C ILE A 70 -16.59 -2.88 4.48
N ILE A 71 -16.26 -2.90 5.77
CA ILE A 71 -17.00 -2.19 6.80
C ILE A 71 -16.98 -0.68 6.50
N GLY A 72 -15.80 -0.12 6.22
CA GLY A 72 -15.60 1.30 5.94
C GLY A 72 -16.46 1.82 4.81
N VAL A 73 -16.41 1.18 3.65
CA VAL A 73 -17.18 1.55 2.45
C VAL A 73 -18.70 1.48 2.68
N ASN A 74 -19.16 0.45 3.41
CA ASN A 74 -20.60 0.22 3.57
C ASN A 74 -21.23 0.96 4.77
N SER A 75 -20.43 1.41 5.75
CA SER A 75 -20.94 2.07 6.95
C SER A 75 -20.42 3.49 7.15
N GLY A 76 -19.37 3.89 6.45
CA GLY A 76 -18.63 5.12 6.72
C GLY A 76 -17.73 5.03 7.96
N TYR A 77 -17.63 3.87 8.61
CA TYR A 77 -16.77 3.64 9.77
C TYR A 77 -15.73 2.56 9.49
N PRO A 78 -14.43 2.75 9.85
CA PRO A 78 -13.91 3.84 10.69
C PRO A 78 -13.32 5.01 9.88
N PHE A 79 -13.24 4.94 8.54
CA PHE A 79 -12.46 5.86 7.72
C PHE A 79 -13.20 7.15 7.32
N GLY A 80 -14.52 7.21 7.40
CA GLY A 80 -15.38 8.22 6.83
C GLY A 80 -16.16 7.67 5.62
N SER A 81 -17.04 8.48 5.03
CA SER A 81 -17.82 8.06 3.86
C SER A 81 -17.02 8.22 2.57
N TYR A 82 -16.73 7.12 1.89
CA TYR A 82 -16.01 7.08 0.62
C TYR A 82 -16.50 5.93 -0.25
N VAL A 83 -16.14 5.97 -1.52
CA VAL A 83 -16.40 4.90 -2.47
C VAL A 83 -15.13 4.58 -3.25
N TYR A 84 -14.92 3.31 -3.56
CA TYR A 84 -13.87 2.88 -4.49
C TYR A 84 -14.28 3.13 -5.93
N LEU A 85 -13.34 3.60 -6.73
CA LEU A 85 -13.44 3.70 -8.18
C LEU A 85 -12.91 2.40 -8.83
N GLU A 86 -12.58 2.41 -10.12
CA GLU A 86 -12.19 1.21 -10.87
C GLU A 86 -10.70 0.88 -10.84
N GLY A 87 -9.85 1.79 -10.36
CA GLY A 87 -8.39 1.68 -10.43
C GLY A 87 -7.79 0.47 -9.70
N LEU A 88 -8.49 -0.09 -8.73
CA LEU A 88 -8.07 -1.31 -8.01
C LEU A 88 -8.76 -2.59 -8.52
N GLY A 89 -9.52 -2.51 -9.63
CA GLY A 89 -10.11 -3.66 -10.29
C GLY A 89 -11.37 -4.22 -9.61
N PRO A 90 -11.63 -5.54 -9.72
CA PRO A 90 -12.90 -6.15 -9.31
C PRO A 90 -13.21 -5.99 -7.83
N LYS A 91 -14.50 -5.78 -7.51
CA LYS A 91 -14.98 -5.51 -6.15
C LYS A 91 -15.81 -6.67 -5.59
N VAL A 92 -15.70 -6.86 -4.29
CA VAL A 92 -16.55 -7.72 -3.46
C VAL A 92 -17.17 -6.82 -2.39
N LEU A 93 -18.49 -6.81 -2.25
CA LEU A 93 -19.19 -5.94 -1.31
C LEU A 93 -18.73 -4.45 -1.42
N ASN A 94 -18.73 -3.92 -2.63
CA ASN A 94 -18.28 -2.55 -2.99
C ASN A 94 -16.79 -2.26 -2.77
N THR A 95 -15.99 -3.23 -2.34
CA THR A 95 -14.57 -3.09 -2.00
C THR A 95 -13.71 -3.91 -2.95
N PRO A 96 -12.66 -3.34 -3.59
CA PRO A 96 -11.73 -4.12 -4.39
C PRO A 96 -11.01 -5.14 -3.50
N TRP A 97 -11.05 -6.43 -3.86
CA TRP A 97 -10.33 -7.44 -3.08
C TRP A 97 -8.82 -7.19 -3.01
N LEU A 98 -8.30 -6.47 -3.99
CA LEU A 98 -6.89 -6.13 -4.10
C LEU A 98 -6.42 -5.15 -2.99
N ILE A 99 -7.35 -4.45 -2.33
CA ILE A 99 -6.99 -3.62 -1.17
C ILE A 99 -6.42 -4.46 -0.03
N GLY A 100 -6.91 -5.69 0.14
CA GLY A 100 -6.33 -6.63 1.10
C GLY A 100 -4.87 -6.98 0.75
N VAL A 101 -4.54 -7.13 -0.54
CA VAL A 101 -3.14 -7.31 -1.00
C VAL A 101 -2.31 -6.05 -0.73
N ASN A 102 -2.90 -4.85 -0.93
CA ASN A 102 -2.23 -3.60 -0.63
C ASN A 102 -1.86 -3.50 0.86
N TRP A 103 -2.80 -3.83 1.76
CA TRP A 103 -2.53 -3.88 3.20
C TRP A 103 -1.39 -4.84 3.53
N VAL A 104 -1.36 -6.04 2.92
CA VAL A 104 -0.27 -7.00 3.10
C VAL A 104 1.05 -6.44 2.59
N MET A 105 1.07 -5.87 1.38
CA MET A 105 2.28 -5.34 0.77
C MET A 105 2.86 -4.19 1.59
N LEU A 106 2.03 -3.23 2.00
CA LEU A 106 2.47 -2.09 2.82
C LEU A 106 2.96 -2.55 4.19
N THR A 107 2.25 -3.49 4.84
CA THR A 107 2.67 -4.06 6.13
C THR A 107 4.02 -4.76 6.00
N LEU A 108 4.21 -5.57 4.98
CA LEU A 108 5.44 -6.31 4.74
C LEU A 108 6.60 -5.36 4.40
N ALA A 109 6.38 -4.36 3.54
CA ALA A 109 7.40 -3.40 3.15
C ALA A 109 7.83 -2.52 4.33
N SER A 110 6.88 -1.86 4.99
CA SER A 110 7.19 -0.93 6.09
C SER A 110 7.76 -1.66 7.31
N GLY A 111 7.21 -2.84 7.64
CA GLY A 111 7.71 -3.65 8.75
C GLY A 111 9.10 -4.21 8.52
N SER A 112 9.39 -4.72 7.31
CA SER A 112 10.75 -5.19 6.96
C SER A 112 11.77 -4.05 6.90
N PHE A 113 11.34 -2.85 6.44
CA PHE A 113 12.18 -1.66 6.49
C PHE A 113 12.47 -1.25 7.94
N ALA A 114 11.44 -1.21 8.79
CA ALA A 114 11.59 -0.88 10.20
C ALA A 114 12.49 -1.90 10.94
N ALA A 115 12.40 -3.19 10.62
CA ALA A 115 13.27 -4.22 11.17
C ALA A 115 14.73 -4.02 10.76
N GLN A 116 14.98 -3.55 9.54
CA GLN A 116 16.32 -3.22 9.05
C GLN A 116 16.86 -1.91 9.63
N PHE A 117 16.03 -0.88 9.73
CA PHE A 117 16.43 0.45 10.18
C PHE A 117 16.63 0.51 11.71
N LEU A 118 15.79 -0.22 12.46
CA LEU A 118 15.85 -0.33 13.91
C LEU A 118 16.32 -1.74 14.33
N ASP A 119 17.53 -2.13 13.95
CA ASP A 119 18.05 -3.49 14.15
C ASP A 119 17.98 -3.93 15.64
N ASN A 120 18.30 -3.02 16.57
CA ASN A 120 18.20 -3.23 18.02
C ASN A 120 16.90 -2.66 18.63
N GLY A 121 15.93 -2.23 17.80
CA GLY A 121 14.70 -1.64 18.27
C GLY A 121 13.75 -2.66 18.91
N SER A 122 13.00 -2.21 19.92
CA SER A 122 11.93 -3.01 20.50
C SER A 122 10.82 -3.27 19.44
N ARG A 123 10.01 -4.30 19.68
CA ARG A 123 8.85 -4.60 18.83
C ARG A 123 7.93 -3.40 18.67
N LEU A 124 7.69 -2.65 19.74
CA LEU A 124 6.85 -1.45 19.71
C LEU A 124 7.46 -0.35 18.84
N GLN A 125 8.75 -0.07 18.98
CA GLN A 125 9.44 0.93 18.16
C GLN A 125 9.37 0.60 16.67
N ARG A 126 9.61 -0.66 16.30
CA ARG A 126 9.48 -1.13 14.90
C ARG A 126 8.05 -1.01 14.40
N ALA A 127 7.05 -1.41 15.19
CA ALA A 127 5.65 -1.31 14.82
C ALA A 127 5.22 0.15 14.64
N LEU A 128 5.61 1.06 15.54
CA LEU A 128 5.31 2.48 15.43
C LEU A 128 5.97 3.12 14.18
N LEU A 129 7.24 2.82 13.92
CA LEU A 129 7.92 3.31 12.72
C LEU A 129 7.23 2.80 11.45
N ALA A 130 6.96 1.50 11.38
CA ALA A 130 6.32 0.88 10.22
C ALA A 130 4.91 1.45 9.97
N SER A 131 4.11 1.61 11.03
CA SER A 131 2.77 2.20 10.93
C SER A 131 2.82 3.68 10.52
N GLY A 132 3.81 4.42 11.02
CA GLY A 132 4.07 5.79 10.60
C GLY A 132 4.41 5.90 9.12
N LEU A 133 5.23 4.98 8.59
CA LEU A 133 5.54 4.92 7.15
C LEU A 133 4.30 4.60 6.30
N MET A 134 3.43 3.69 6.77
CA MET A 134 2.16 3.41 6.10
C MET A 134 1.26 4.64 6.09
N LEU A 135 1.16 5.37 7.21
CA LEU A 135 0.40 6.61 7.30
C LEU A 135 0.96 7.70 6.38
N VAL A 136 2.28 7.84 6.29
CA VAL A 136 2.92 8.79 5.35
C VAL A 136 2.52 8.48 3.91
N LEU A 137 2.49 7.21 3.51
CA LEU A 137 2.03 6.82 2.18
C LEU A 137 0.55 7.14 1.97
N ASP A 138 -0.32 6.89 2.97
CA ASP A 138 -1.73 7.26 2.92
C ASP A 138 -1.91 8.76 2.70
N VAL A 139 -1.21 9.60 3.48
CA VAL A 139 -1.20 11.06 3.31
C VAL A 139 -0.74 11.48 1.90
N LEU A 140 0.22 10.77 1.31
CA LEU A 140 0.68 11.05 -0.05
C LEU A 140 -0.32 10.62 -1.13
N ILE A 141 -1.07 9.55 -0.91
CA ILE A 141 -2.06 9.02 -1.86
C ILE A 141 -3.34 9.85 -1.85
N GLU A 142 -3.82 10.26 -0.69
CA GLU A 142 -5.15 10.85 -0.51
C GLU A 142 -5.45 12.00 -1.49
N PRO A 143 -4.61 13.04 -1.66
CA PRO A 143 -4.93 14.15 -2.56
C PRO A 143 -4.99 13.77 -4.04
N VAL A 144 -4.42 12.63 -4.41
CA VAL A 144 -4.35 12.15 -5.80
C VAL A 144 -5.14 10.87 -6.06
N ALA A 145 -5.73 10.28 -5.01
CA ALA A 145 -6.46 9.02 -5.10
C ALA A 145 -7.58 9.07 -6.15
N HIS A 146 -8.35 10.16 -6.21
CA HIS A 146 -9.40 10.35 -7.22
C HIS A 146 -8.84 10.39 -8.64
N ALA A 147 -7.77 11.15 -8.87
CA ALA A 147 -7.11 11.22 -10.18
C ALA A 147 -6.52 9.87 -10.63
N HIS A 148 -6.08 9.04 -9.69
CA HIS A 148 -5.64 7.67 -9.96
C HIS A 148 -6.80 6.65 -10.01
N ARG A 149 -8.06 7.12 -9.94
CA ARG A 149 -9.28 6.31 -9.92
C ARG A 149 -9.29 5.23 -8.84
N LEU A 150 -8.69 5.52 -7.68
CA LEU A 150 -8.62 4.60 -6.55
C LEU A 150 -9.87 4.70 -5.69
N TRP A 151 -10.10 5.85 -5.05
CA TRP A 151 -11.29 6.15 -4.25
C TRP A 151 -11.56 7.65 -4.18
N ILE A 152 -12.75 8.00 -3.70
CA ILE A 152 -13.15 9.38 -3.44
C ILE A 152 -13.99 9.46 -2.16
N PHE A 153 -13.67 10.39 -1.27
CA PHE A 153 -14.47 10.73 -0.10
C PHE A 153 -15.67 11.61 -0.47
N ALA A 154 -16.78 11.45 0.26
CA ALA A 154 -18.01 12.21 0.02
C ALA A 154 -17.81 13.73 0.06
N GLY A 155 -16.87 14.23 0.90
CA GLY A 155 -16.48 15.64 0.97
C GLY A 155 -15.35 16.06 0.03
N GLY A 156 -14.87 15.16 -0.84
CA GLY A 156 -13.71 15.40 -1.72
C GLY A 156 -12.36 15.37 -1.01
N ILE A 157 -12.34 15.32 0.31
CA ILE A 157 -11.12 15.32 1.16
C ILE A 157 -11.29 14.26 2.24
N ALA A 158 -10.23 13.49 2.49
CA ALA A 158 -10.20 12.51 3.57
C ALA A 158 -10.36 13.21 4.93
N PRO A 159 -11.30 12.77 5.78
CA PRO A 159 -11.47 13.34 7.12
C PRO A 159 -10.31 12.91 8.03
N TRP A 160 -10.04 13.68 9.10
CA TRP A 160 -8.96 13.36 10.04
C TRP A 160 -9.07 11.94 10.65
N GLN A 161 -10.30 11.46 10.82
CA GLN A 161 -10.56 10.10 11.31
C GLN A 161 -10.00 9.01 10.37
N ASN A 162 -9.89 9.27 9.05
CA ASN A 162 -9.25 8.36 8.11
C ASN A 162 -7.81 8.08 8.55
N TYR A 163 -7.03 9.12 8.76
CA TYR A 163 -5.61 9.01 9.12
C TYR A 163 -5.40 8.30 10.46
N LEU A 164 -6.24 8.62 11.46
CA LEU A 164 -6.19 7.94 12.75
C LEU A 164 -6.51 6.46 12.61
N SER A 165 -7.55 6.13 11.86
CA SER A 165 -7.98 4.74 11.63
C SER A 165 -6.95 3.95 10.84
N TRP A 166 -6.37 4.55 9.79
CA TRP A 166 -5.26 3.96 9.05
C TRP A 166 -4.08 3.62 9.97
N PHE A 167 -3.69 4.56 10.84
CA PHE A 167 -2.61 4.32 11.78
C PHE A 167 -2.92 3.16 12.75
N ILE A 168 -4.16 3.11 13.31
CA ILE A 168 -4.57 2.05 14.24
C ILE A 168 -4.59 0.69 13.54
N VAL A 169 -5.17 0.60 12.34
CA VAL A 169 -5.21 -0.65 11.56
C VAL A 169 -3.79 -1.07 11.17
N ALA A 170 -2.95 -0.13 10.73
CA ALA A 170 -1.54 -0.39 10.41
C ALA A 170 -0.78 -0.91 11.64
N LEU A 171 -0.97 -0.31 12.81
CA LEU A 171 -0.34 -0.75 14.06
C LEU A 171 -0.77 -2.17 14.43
N THR A 172 -2.06 -2.48 14.25
CA THR A 172 -2.59 -3.83 14.47
C THR A 172 -1.97 -4.83 13.50
N ALA A 173 -1.89 -4.49 12.21
CA ALA A 173 -1.26 -5.32 11.19
C ALA A 173 0.24 -5.56 11.49
N GLN A 174 0.98 -4.51 11.86
CA GLN A 174 2.39 -4.61 12.27
C GLN A 174 2.56 -5.48 13.52
N TRP A 175 1.59 -5.42 14.45
CA TRP A 175 1.61 -6.27 15.64
C TRP A 175 1.38 -7.74 15.30
N ILE A 176 0.50 -8.05 14.35
CA ILE A 176 0.25 -9.42 13.87
C ILE A 176 1.52 -10.03 13.28
N VAL A 177 2.19 -9.32 12.37
CA VAL A 177 3.35 -9.84 11.64
C VAL A 177 4.68 -9.75 12.40
N GLY A 178 4.77 -8.91 13.43
CA GLY A 178 6.01 -8.43 14.04
C GLY A 178 7.05 -9.50 14.42
N LYS A 179 6.62 -10.73 14.77
CA LYS A 179 7.53 -11.84 15.08
C LYS A 179 8.13 -12.54 13.85
N GLY A 180 7.51 -12.37 12.69
CA GLY A 180 7.91 -13.01 11.43
C GLY A 180 8.64 -12.07 10.47
N LEU A 181 8.75 -10.79 10.82
CA LEU A 181 9.39 -9.80 9.97
C LEU A 181 10.91 -9.85 10.10
N GLU A 182 11.55 -10.00 8.97
CA GLU A 182 13.00 -9.91 8.78
C GLU A 182 13.32 -8.75 7.84
N SER A 183 14.59 -8.33 7.80
CA SER A 183 15.04 -7.34 6.84
C SER A 183 14.81 -7.82 5.41
N ASN A 184 14.31 -6.92 4.55
CA ASN A 184 14.09 -7.19 3.14
C ASN A 184 14.68 -6.06 2.30
N ARG A 185 15.64 -6.40 1.45
CA ARG A 185 16.38 -5.42 0.64
C ARG A 185 15.50 -4.62 -0.34
N LEU A 186 14.33 -5.14 -0.73
CA LEU A 186 13.40 -4.45 -1.62
C LEU A 186 12.42 -3.54 -0.86
N ALA A 187 12.29 -3.66 0.47
CA ALA A 187 11.34 -2.91 1.26
C ALA A 187 11.52 -1.39 1.10
N GLY A 188 12.72 -0.88 1.37
CA GLY A 188 13.03 0.54 1.21
C GLY A 188 12.83 1.06 -0.23
N PRO A 189 13.39 0.41 -1.26
CA PRO A 189 13.14 0.78 -2.66
C PRO A 189 11.68 0.83 -3.05
N ILE A 190 10.83 -0.13 -2.63
CA ILE A 190 9.40 -0.11 -2.94
C ILE A 190 8.70 1.05 -2.25
N LEU A 191 8.95 1.27 -0.95
CA LEU A 191 8.37 2.41 -0.21
C LEU A 191 8.77 3.74 -0.84
N LEU A 192 10.05 3.90 -1.18
CA LEU A 192 10.56 5.12 -1.81
C LEU A 192 9.95 5.33 -3.20
N ALA A 193 9.85 4.27 -4.01
CA ALA A 193 9.26 4.35 -5.34
C ALA A 193 7.78 4.76 -5.28
N GLN A 194 7.01 4.18 -4.35
CA GLN A 194 5.60 4.56 -4.14
C GLN A 194 5.47 6.00 -3.63
N ALA A 195 6.26 6.38 -2.62
CA ALA A 195 6.24 7.75 -2.10
C ALA A 195 6.59 8.78 -3.19
N ALA A 196 7.65 8.50 -3.96
CA ALA A 196 8.05 9.37 -5.08
C ALA A 196 6.99 9.43 -6.18
N PHE A 197 6.35 8.30 -6.51
CA PHE A 197 5.29 8.22 -7.51
C PHE A 197 4.07 9.09 -7.14
N PHE A 198 3.58 8.98 -5.90
CA PHE A 198 2.45 9.78 -5.46
C PHE A 198 2.83 11.25 -5.22
N ALA A 199 4.00 11.55 -4.65
CA ALA A 199 4.51 12.91 -4.53
C ALA A 199 4.67 13.59 -5.90
N LEU A 200 5.17 12.87 -6.91
CA LEU A 200 5.25 13.38 -8.28
C LEU A 200 3.86 13.69 -8.84
N SER A 201 2.83 12.92 -8.48
CA SER A 201 1.46 13.17 -8.92
C SER A 201 0.85 14.45 -8.33
N TRP A 202 1.36 14.94 -7.20
CA TRP A 202 1.00 16.26 -6.67
C TRP A 202 1.63 17.39 -7.50
N LEU A 203 2.92 17.21 -7.88
CA LEU A 203 3.68 18.24 -8.57
C LEU A 203 3.36 18.29 -10.08
N TRP A 204 2.99 17.17 -10.62
CA TRP A 204 2.65 17.00 -12.02
C TRP A 204 1.37 16.17 -12.15
N PRO A 205 0.20 16.83 -12.17
CA PRO A 205 -1.10 16.16 -12.23
C PRO A 205 -1.26 15.25 -13.44
N ILE A 206 -2.11 14.23 -13.28
CA ILE A 206 -2.48 13.32 -14.35
C ILE A 206 -3.37 14.06 -15.35
N ALA A 207 -3.14 13.84 -16.62
CA ALA A 207 -3.97 14.38 -17.70
C ALA A 207 -5.15 13.42 -17.96
N PHE A 208 -6.37 13.78 -17.49
CA PHE A 208 -7.63 13.19 -17.92
C PHE A 208 -8.50 14.28 -18.53
#